data_974fcb652f07c6f48058cd32df734b1f
#
_entry.id   974fcb652f07c6f48058cd32df734b1f
#
_cell.length_a   1.000
_cell.length_b   1.000
_cell.length_c   1.000
_cell.angle_alpha   90.00
_cell.angle_beta   90.00
_cell.angle_gamma   90.00
#
_symmetry.space_group_name_H-M   'P 1'
#
loop_
_entity.id
_entity.type
_entity.pdbx_description
1 polymer ?
#
loop_
_entity_poly.entity_id
_entity_poly.type
_entity_poly.pdbx_seq_one_letter_code
_entity_poly.pdbx_strand_id
1 'polypeptide(L)'
;MKNNNNLKDRTALNRYYLPVPKQSIQKIDRTTSPAHIGQLRNAIDFIVPENTPVLAATDGIITFVKDDSKIGGPNPAYWNFSNFITIMHKNKEFSRYDHLTFKSSNVKVGQSVKQGQKIAEVGMTGYTFIPHLHFQIFIFTGPNIFIDYDTLIVNDFIDF
;
A
#
# COMPACT_ATOMS: atom_id res chain seq x y z
N MET A 1 20.60 -25.56 -4.06
CA MET A 1 19.66 -25.46 -5.21
C MET A 1 18.62 -24.40 -4.87
N LYS A 2 18.62 -23.30 -5.57
CA LYS A 2 17.62 -22.22 -5.36
C LYS A 2 16.30 -22.70 -5.95
N ASN A 3 15.31 -22.94 -5.09
CA ASN A 3 13.95 -23.14 -5.54
C ASN A 3 13.46 -21.84 -6.20
N ASN A 4 13.52 -21.79 -7.53
CA ASN A 4 12.72 -20.89 -8.30
C ASN A 4 11.25 -21.33 -8.14
N ASN A 5 10.64 -20.96 -7.03
CA ASN A 5 9.19 -20.95 -6.98
C ASN A 5 8.75 -19.89 -7.99
N ASN A 6 8.28 -20.34 -9.13
CA ASN A 6 7.50 -19.53 -10.05
C ASN A 6 6.31 -18.97 -9.28
N LEU A 7 6.47 -17.78 -8.70
CA LEU A 7 5.38 -17.04 -8.09
C LEU A 7 4.37 -16.80 -9.20
N LYS A 8 3.31 -17.59 -9.18
CA LYS A 8 2.25 -17.49 -10.19
C LYS A 8 1.43 -16.26 -9.87
N ASP A 9 1.37 -15.32 -10.80
CA ASP A 9 0.54 -14.13 -10.63
C ASP A 9 -0.91 -14.51 -10.34
N ARG A 10 -1.45 -13.91 -9.27
CA ARG A 10 -2.83 -14.13 -8.83
C ARG A 10 -3.56 -12.80 -8.84
N THR A 11 -4.79 -12.82 -9.29
CA THR A 11 -5.68 -11.66 -9.25
C THR A 11 -6.40 -11.61 -7.91
N ALA A 12 -6.57 -10.41 -7.38
CA ALA A 12 -7.37 -10.17 -6.18
C ALA A 12 -8.83 -10.64 -6.38
N LEU A 13 -9.42 -11.20 -5.34
CA LEU A 13 -10.81 -11.69 -5.34
C LEU A 13 -11.79 -10.58 -4.94
N ASN A 14 -11.36 -9.67 -4.07
CA ASN A 14 -12.18 -8.52 -3.69
C ASN A 14 -12.14 -7.43 -4.77
N ARG A 15 -13.16 -6.59 -4.77
CA ARG A 15 -13.18 -5.35 -5.55
C ARG A 15 -12.60 -4.24 -4.72
N TYR A 16 -11.73 -3.44 -5.34
CA TYR A 16 -11.04 -2.33 -4.69
C TYR A 16 -11.40 -1.02 -5.35
N TYR A 17 -11.59 0.00 -4.52
CA TYR A 17 -11.80 1.39 -4.93
C TYR A 17 -10.47 2.13 -4.96
N LEU A 18 -10.42 3.24 -5.68
CA LEU A 18 -9.24 4.10 -5.69
C LEU A 18 -8.86 4.48 -4.25
N PRO A 19 -7.59 4.27 -3.85
CA PRO A 19 -7.16 4.57 -2.48
C PRO A 19 -6.83 6.05 -2.25
N VAL A 20 -7.07 6.89 -3.27
CA VAL A 20 -6.94 8.35 -3.25
C VAL A 20 -8.04 8.97 -4.09
N PRO A 21 -8.41 10.26 -3.87
CA PRO A 21 -9.37 10.94 -4.72
C PRO A 21 -8.90 10.97 -6.18
N LYS A 22 -9.77 10.57 -7.11
CA LYS A 22 -9.46 10.46 -8.54
C LYS A 22 -8.88 11.75 -9.12
N GLN A 23 -9.43 12.89 -8.76
CA GLN A 23 -8.99 14.20 -9.24
C GLN A 23 -7.57 14.58 -8.78
N SER A 24 -7.03 13.91 -7.76
CA SER A 24 -5.66 14.13 -7.28
C SER A 24 -4.62 13.33 -8.07
N ILE A 25 -5.04 12.34 -8.85
CA ILE A 25 -4.15 11.41 -9.54
C ILE A 25 -3.52 12.11 -10.76
N GLN A 26 -2.20 12.24 -10.74
CA GLN A 26 -1.41 12.75 -11.86
C GLN A 26 -0.97 11.61 -12.79
N LYS A 27 -0.65 10.45 -12.21
CA LYS A 27 -0.24 9.23 -12.93
C LYS A 27 -0.48 8.01 -12.05
N ILE A 28 -0.78 6.88 -12.66
CA ILE A 28 -0.76 5.55 -12.02
C ILE A 28 0.42 4.79 -12.64
N ASP A 29 1.37 4.39 -11.79
CA ASP A 29 2.57 3.66 -12.22
C ASP A 29 2.55 2.24 -11.64
N ARG A 30 2.65 1.26 -12.53
CA ARG A 30 2.65 -0.17 -12.17
C ARG A 30 4.00 -0.85 -12.42
N THR A 31 4.91 -0.22 -13.18
CA THR A 31 6.05 -0.94 -13.76
C THR A 31 7.39 -0.24 -13.66
N THR A 32 7.44 1.07 -13.53
CA THR A 32 8.71 1.83 -13.61
C THR A 32 9.42 1.99 -12.28
N SER A 33 8.74 1.77 -11.16
CA SER A 33 9.37 1.83 -9.84
C SER A 33 10.39 0.70 -9.65
N PRO A 34 11.62 0.99 -9.24
CA PRO A 34 12.62 -0.04 -8.93
C PRO A 34 12.22 -0.92 -7.74
N ALA A 35 11.24 -0.51 -6.94
CA ALA A 35 10.70 -1.29 -5.83
C ALA A 35 9.69 -2.36 -6.28
N HIS A 36 9.13 -2.27 -7.49
CA HIS A 36 8.10 -3.21 -7.99
C HIS A 36 8.73 -4.48 -8.56
N ILE A 37 9.50 -5.18 -7.74
CA ILE A 37 10.17 -6.44 -8.09
C ILE A 37 9.86 -7.53 -7.05
N GLY A 38 10.04 -8.79 -7.43
CA GLY A 38 9.83 -9.93 -6.52
C GLY A 38 8.42 -9.95 -5.93
N GLN A 39 8.33 -9.94 -4.61
CA GLN A 39 7.06 -9.95 -3.89
C GLN A 39 6.23 -8.67 -4.11
N LEU A 40 6.88 -7.53 -4.44
CA LEU A 40 6.23 -6.24 -4.69
C LEU A 40 5.88 -6.00 -6.15
N ARG A 41 6.07 -6.97 -7.04
CA ARG A 41 5.91 -6.81 -8.50
C ARG A 41 4.53 -6.32 -8.95
N ASN A 42 3.49 -6.57 -8.16
CA ASN A 42 2.12 -6.12 -8.45
C ASN A 42 1.70 -4.88 -7.65
N ALA A 43 2.63 -4.22 -6.98
CA ALA A 43 2.38 -2.95 -6.32
C ALA A 43 2.08 -1.83 -7.34
N ILE A 44 1.41 -0.80 -6.88
CA ILE A 44 0.93 0.30 -7.71
C ILE A 44 1.29 1.61 -7.02
N ASP A 45 1.91 2.52 -7.74
CA ASP A 45 2.19 3.87 -7.26
C ASP A 45 1.18 4.86 -7.85
N PHE A 46 0.42 5.49 -6.98
CA PHE A 46 -0.46 6.61 -7.33
C PHE A 46 0.31 7.92 -7.12
N ILE A 47 0.74 8.53 -8.20
CA ILE A 47 1.46 9.81 -8.15
C ILE A 47 0.43 10.91 -7.88
N VAL A 48 0.53 11.50 -6.71
CA VAL A 48 -0.38 12.51 -6.17
C VAL A 48 0.41 13.52 -5.34
N PRO A 49 -0.10 14.74 -5.12
CA PRO A 49 0.56 15.72 -4.22
C PRO A 49 0.68 15.20 -2.78
N GLU A 50 1.66 15.74 -2.03
CA GLU A 50 1.68 15.57 -0.57
C GLU A 50 0.37 16.05 0.06
N ASN A 51 0.02 15.46 1.20
CA ASN A 51 -1.20 15.71 1.96
C ASN A 51 -2.49 15.30 1.23
N THR A 52 -2.40 14.62 0.09
CA THR A 52 -3.58 13.98 -0.51
C THR A 52 -4.18 12.98 0.47
N PRO A 53 -5.51 12.99 0.70
CA PRO A 53 -6.16 12.00 1.56
C PRO A 53 -5.94 10.58 1.05
N VAL A 54 -5.56 9.68 1.96
CA VAL A 54 -5.51 8.24 1.71
C VAL A 54 -6.82 7.63 2.19
N LEU A 55 -7.46 6.85 1.33
CA LEU A 55 -8.78 6.28 1.54
C LEU A 55 -8.70 4.75 1.64
N ALA A 56 -9.48 4.17 2.54
CA ALA A 56 -9.62 2.71 2.60
C ALA A 56 -10.20 2.21 1.27
N ALA A 57 -9.47 1.35 0.56
CA ALA A 57 -9.83 0.88 -0.77
C ALA A 57 -11.03 -0.08 -0.78
N THR A 58 -11.34 -0.69 0.36
CA THR A 58 -12.58 -1.44 0.61
C THR A 58 -12.78 -1.62 2.12
N ASP A 59 -13.92 -2.15 2.54
CA ASP A 59 -14.22 -2.43 3.95
C ASP A 59 -13.18 -3.37 4.57
N GLY A 60 -12.83 -3.16 5.83
CA GLY A 60 -11.90 -4.04 6.53
C GLY A 60 -11.62 -3.65 7.97
N ILE A 61 -10.59 -4.28 8.53
CA ILE A 61 -10.11 -4.04 9.90
C ILE A 61 -8.64 -3.64 9.84
N ILE A 62 -8.27 -2.57 10.51
CA ILE A 62 -6.88 -2.10 10.61
C ILE A 62 -6.06 -3.14 11.38
N THR A 63 -4.99 -3.64 10.75
CA THR A 63 -4.10 -4.65 11.35
C THR A 63 -2.74 -4.10 11.74
N PHE A 64 -2.31 -3.00 11.12
CA PHE A 64 -1.05 -2.35 11.47
C PHE A 64 -1.10 -0.85 11.18
N VAL A 65 -0.46 -0.05 12.05
CA VAL A 65 -0.27 1.39 11.87
C VAL A 65 1.15 1.75 12.30
N LYS A 66 1.90 2.38 11.41
CA LYS A 66 3.16 3.06 11.69
C LYS A 66 3.06 4.47 11.14
N ASP A 67 3.17 5.49 12.00
CA ASP A 67 3.04 6.89 11.62
C ASP A 67 4.03 7.82 12.35
N ASP A 68 5.08 7.25 12.92
CA ASP A 68 6.03 7.94 13.81
C ASP A 68 7.33 8.40 13.13
N SER A 69 7.52 8.09 11.85
CA SER A 69 8.70 8.50 11.10
C SER A 69 8.55 9.89 10.47
N LYS A 70 9.62 10.67 10.50
CA LYS A 70 9.79 11.93 9.75
C LYS A 70 10.85 11.81 8.65
N ILE A 71 11.44 10.61 8.48
CA ILE A 71 12.59 10.38 7.61
C ILE A 71 12.12 9.86 6.27
N GLY A 72 12.56 10.50 5.20
CA GLY A 72 12.30 10.04 3.85
C GLY A 72 13.10 10.79 2.80
N GLY A 73 13.11 10.28 1.59
CA GLY A 73 13.80 10.83 0.44
C GLY A 73 14.49 9.77 -0.42
N PRO A 74 15.32 10.18 -1.41
CA PRO A 74 15.88 9.31 -2.42
C PRO A 74 17.12 8.53 -1.94
N ASN A 75 17.14 8.08 -0.70
CA ASN A 75 18.22 7.27 -0.14
C ASN A 75 17.71 5.88 0.21
N PRO A 76 18.31 4.79 -0.35
CA PRO A 76 17.92 3.41 -0.05
C PRO A 76 17.95 3.05 1.43
N ALA A 77 18.80 3.72 2.23
CA ALA A 77 18.86 3.53 3.68
C ALA A 77 17.54 3.92 4.39
N TYR A 78 16.67 4.68 3.74
CA TYR A 78 15.37 5.09 4.29
C TYR A 78 14.26 4.06 4.09
N TRP A 79 14.53 2.92 3.48
CA TRP A 79 13.54 1.87 3.22
C TRP A 79 12.65 1.56 4.42
N ASN A 80 13.26 1.36 5.59
CA ASN A 80 12.54 0.98 6.81
C ASN A 80 11.89 2.15 7.57
N PHE A 81 11.99 3.38 7.05
CA PHE A 81 11.42 4.56 7.67
C PHE A 81 10.07 4.98 7.08
N SER A 82 9.52 4.20 6.15
CA SER A 82 8.18 4.45 5.62
C SER A 82 7.12 4.33 6.71
N ASN A 83 6.25 5.33 6.80
CA ASN A 83 5.00 5.18 7.55
C ASN A 83 4.00 4.44 6.69
N PHE A 84 3.25 3.50 7.29
CA PHE A 84 2.28 2.73 6.55
C PHE A 84 1.13 2.21 7.42
N ILE A 85 0.04 1.88 6.75
CA ILE A 85 -1.15 1.23 7.33
C ILE A 85 -1.42 -0.04 6.55
N THR A 86 -1.85 -1.11 7.24
CA THR A 86 -2.41 -2.32 6.62
C THR A 86 -3.83 -2.56 7.08
N ILE A 87 -4.67 -3.03 6.16
CA ILE A 87 -6.06 -3.37 6.39
C ILE A 87 -6.29 -4.81 5.94
N MET A 88 -6.94 -5.59 6.79
CA MET A 88 -7.41 -6.94 6.47
C MET A 88 -8.83 -6.88 5.91
N HIS A 89 -9.05 -7.55 4.81
CA HIS A 89 -10.32 -7.64 4.09
C HIS A 89 -10.89 -9.06 4.08
N LYS A 90 -12.05 -9.24 3.44
CA LYS A 90 -12.56 -10.57 3.09
C LYS A 90 -11.55 -11.36 2.26
N ASN A 91 -11.74 -12.67 2.16
CA ASN A 91 -10.90 -13.58 1.38
C ASN A 91 -9.43 -13.64 1.82
N LYS A 92 -9.12 -13.22 3.06
CA LYS A 92 -7.75 -13.15 3.59
C LYS A 92 -6.81 -12.28 2.74
N GLU A 93 -7.35 -11.31 2.05
CA GLU A 93 -6.59 -10.29 1.34
C GLU A 93 -6.31 -9.10 2.26
N PHE A 94 -5.18 -8.44 2.03
CA PHE A 94 -4.74 -7.27 2.77
C PHE A 94 -4.40 -6.15 1.80
N SER A 95 -4.68 -4.91 2.21
CA SER A 95 -4.15 -3.73 1.53
C SER A 95 -3.09 -3.06 2.39
N ARG A 96 -2.08 -2.49 1.74
CA ARG A 96 -1.03 -1.71 2.40
C ARG A 96 -0.85 -0.38 1.68
N TYR A 97 -0.68 0.67 2.49
CA TYR A 97 -0.59 2.07 2.10
C TYR A 97 0.70 2.63 2.67
N ASP A 98 1.69 2.95 1.85
CA ASP A 98 3.02 3.40 2.27
C ASP A 98 3.30 4.87 1.94
N HIS A 99 4.40 5.38 2.48
CA HIS A 99 4.91 6.74 2.36
C HIS A 99 4.00 7.80 3.00
N LEU A 100 3.31 7.43 4.08
CA LEU A 100 2.36 8.31 4.76
C LEU A 100 3.07 9.43 5.54
N THR A 101 2.37 10.55 5.69
CA THR A 101 2.82 11.69 6.47
C THR A 101 2.94 11.34 7.96
N PHE A 102 3.95 11.92 8.61
CA PHE A 102 4.15 11.81 10.06
C PHE A 102 2.86 12.19 10.82
N LYS A 103 2.43 11.31 11.72
CA LYS A 103 1.23 11.50 12.59
C LYS A 103 -0.06 11.81 11.82
N SER A 104 -0.18 11.36 10.56
CA SER A 104 -1.40 11.58 9.77
C SER A 104 -2.46 10.48 9.93
N SER A 105 -2.15 9.38 10.61
CA SER A 105 -3.13 8.31 10.82
C SER A 105 -4.32 8.78 11.66
N ASN A 106 -5.54 8.60 11.13
CA ASN A 106 -6.78 8.83 11.88
C ASN A 106 -7.41 7.52 12.35
N VAL A 107 -6.71 6.41 12.25
CA VAL A 107 -7.21 5.08 12.60
C VAL A 107 -6.24 4.37 13.54
N LYS A 108 -6.76 3.34 14.23
CA LYS A 108 -5.99 2.51 15.16
C LYS A 108 -6.14 1.04 14.82
N VAL A 109 -5.15 0.23 15.19
CA VAL A 109 -5.23 -1.24 15.08
C VAL A 109 -6.49 -1.77 15.76
N GLY A 110 -7.20 -2.66 15.09
CA GLY A 110 -8.47 -3.24 15.52
C GLY A 110 -9.72 -2.46 15.11
N GLN A 111 -9.57 -1.23 14.59
CA GLN A 111 -10.70 -0.42 14.13
C GLN A 111 -11.24 -0.96 12.79
N SER A 112 -12.56 -1.03 12.70
CA SER A 112 -13.24 -1.28 11.42
C SER A 112 -13.29 0.01 10.60
N VAL A 113 -13.04 -0.12 9.30
CA VAL A 113 -13.13 0.97 8.33
C VAL A 113 -14.03 0.60 7.17
N LYS A 114 -14.64 1.61 6.57
CA LYS A 114 -15.46 1.49 5.36
C LYS A 114 -14.69 1.97 4.14
N GLN A 115 -15.03 1.41 2.98
CA GLN A 115 -14.49 1.92 1.72
C GLN A 115 -14.67 3.45 1.63
N GLY A 116 -13.67 4.14 1.09
CA GLY A 116 -13.68 5.60 0.97
C GLY A 116 -13.44 6.37 2.26
N GLN A 117 -13.36 5.71 3.40
CA GLN A 117 -13.01 6.37 4.67
C GLN A 117 -11.56 6.87 4.62
N LYS A 118 -11.34 8.15 4.96
CA LYS A 118 -9.98 8.68 5.11
C LYS A 118 -9.28 7.99 6.27
N ILE A 119 -8.07 7.49 6.02
CA ILE A 119 -7.25 6.79 7.03
C ILE A 119 -5.93 7.50 7.35
N ALA A 120 -5.39 8.28 6.41
CA ALA A 120 -4.14 9.02 6.57
C ALA A 120 -3.98 10.07 5.46
N GLU A 121 -2.76 10.59 5.29
CA GLU A 121 -2.36 11.49 4.21
C GLU A 121 -1.06 11.04 3.57
N VAL A 122 -0.95 11.26 2.25
CA VAL A 122 0.27 10.98 1.47
C VAL A 122 1.39 11.91 1.91
N GLY A 123 2.57 11.35 2.12
CA GLY A 123 3.78 12.06 2.48
C GLY A 123 4.98 11.62 1.64
N MET A 124 6.16 11.71 2.26
CA MET A 124 7.46 11.39 1.66
C MET A 124 8.34 10.54 2.59
N THR A 125 7.74 9.82 3.54
CA THR A 125 8.50 8.98 4.46
C THR A 125 8.97 7.69 3.77
N GLY A 126 10.15 7.18 4.19
CA GLY A 126 10.78 6.03 3.56
C GLY A 126 11.58 6.36 2.31
N TYR A 127 11.93 5.33 1.56
CA TYR A 127 12.70 5.47 0.31
C TYR A 127 11.75 5.89 -0.81
N THR A 128 11.79 7.16 -1.18
CA THR A 128 10.91 7.75 -2.21
C THR A 128 11.57 8.94 -2.89
N PHE A 129 11.26 9.17 -4.16
CA PHE A 129 11.80 10.25 -4.99
C PHE A 129 10.83 11.41 -5.18
N ILE A 130 9.54 11.09 -5.22
CA ILE A 130 8.45 12.07 -5.44
C ILE A 130 7.26 11.70 -4.57
N PRO A 131 6.35 12.64 -4.25
CA PRO A 131 5.14 12.32 -3.53
C PRO A 131 4.29 11.31 -4.29
N HIS A 132 3.94 10.21 -3.64
CA HIS A 132 3.06 9.19 -4.17
C HIS A 132 2.52 8.32 -3.04
N LEU A 133 1.41 7.65 -3.29
CA LEU A 133 0.97 6.53 -2.49
C LEU A 133 1.48 5.24 -3.13
N HIS A 134 2.39 4.52 -2.45
CA HIS A 134 2.68 3.14 -2.79
C HIS A 134 1.58 2.26 -2.20
N PHE A 135 0.88 1.54 -3.06
CA PHE A 135 -0.27 0.73 -2.71
C PHE A 135 -0.10 -0.71 -3.19
N GLN A 136 -0.47 -1.67 -2.35
CA GLN A 136 -0.47 -3.07 -2.75
C GLN A 136 -1.60 -3.84 -2.09
N ILE A 137 -2.13 -4.82 -2.82
CA ILE A 137 -2.97 -5.88 -2.28
C ILE A 137 -2.10 -7.12 -2.18
N PHE A 138 -2.17 -7.83 -1.05
CA PHE A 138 -1.35 -9.01 -0.83
C PHE A 138 -2.06 -10.07 0.02
N ILE A 139 -1.52 -11.27 -0.01
CA ILE A 139 -1.88 -12.39 0.86
C ILE A 139 -0.62 -12.89 1.57
N PHE A 140 -0.78 -13.44 2.77
CA PHE A 140 0.28 -14.20 3.40
C PHE A 140 0.39 -15.59 2.78
N THR A 141 1.63 -16.04 2.55
CA THR A 141 1.97 -17.33 1.93
C THR A 141 2.61 -18.30 2.91
N GLY A 142 2.89 -17.84 4.13
CA GLY A 142 3.49 -18.62 5.20
C GLY A 142 3.45 -17.88 6.55
N PRO A 143 4.10 -18.42 7.59
CA PRO A 143 3.98 -17.90 8.95
C PRO A 143 4.79 -16.64 9.25
N ASN A 144 5.82 -16.34 8.46
CA ASN A 144 6.62 -15.13 8.66
C ASN A 144 6.01 -13.94 7.93
N ILE A 145 5.30 -13.09 8.68
CA ILE A 145 4.58 -11.92 8.15
C ILE A 145 5.47 -10.88 7.45
N PHE A 146 6.79 -10.92 7.66
CA PHE A 146 7.72 -9.97 7.04
C PHE A 146 8.22 -10.40 5.66
N ILE A 147 8.23 -11.72 5.39
CA ILE A 147 8.79 -12.27 4.14
C ILE A 147 7.85 -13.23 3.42
N ASP A 148 6.89 -13.82 4.12
CA ASP A 148 5.98 -14.82 3.55
C ASP A 148 4.69 -14.15 3.06
N TYR A 149 4.81 -13.29 2.06
CA TYR A 149 3.67 -12.65 1.41
C TYR A 149 3.88 -12.56 -0.10
N ASP A 150 2.81 -12.36 -0.83
CA ASP A 150 2.83 -12.15 -2.27
C ASP A 150 1.76 -11.12 -2.68
N THR A 151 2.14 -10.21 -3.58
CA THR A 151 1.21 -9.19 -4.07
C THR A 151 0.29 -9.76 -5.13
N LEU A 152 -0.95 -9.26 -5.12
CA LEU A 152 -2.01 -9.65 -6.05
C LEU A 152 -2.20 -8.58 -7.14
N ILE A 153 -2.61 -9.02 -8.32
CA ILE A 153 -2.99 -8.13 -9.42
C ILE A 153 -4.35 -7.52 -9.11
N VAL A 154 -4.42 -6.19 -9.16
CA VAL A 154 -5.68 -5.44 -9.21
C VAL A 154 -5.79 -4.85 -10.61
N ASN A 155 -6.63 -5.44 -11.46
CA ASN A 155 -6.77 -5.00 -12.85
C ASN A 155 -7.38 -3.60 -12.94
N ASP A 156 -8.50 -3.41 -12.25
CA ASP A 156 -9.27 -2.17 -12.30
C ASP A 156 -9.68 -1.73 -10.89
N PHE A 157 -9.67 -0.44 -10.67
CA PHE A 157 -10.23 0.19 -9.48
C PHE A 157 -11.62 0.74 -9.77
N ILE A 158 -12.51 0.63 -8.77
CA ILE A 158 -13.81 1.28 -8.83
C ILE A 158 -13.63 2.74 -8.44
N ASP A 159 -14.27 3.62 -9.17
CA ASP A 159 -14.38 5.04 -8.87
C ASP A 159 -15.55 5.26 -7.89
N PHE A 160 -15.45 6.28 -7.05
CA PHE A 160 -16.53 6.66 -6.11
C PHE A 160 -17.60 7.47 -6.82
#